data_28a00f9e47315aee3ae774648d0de867
#
_entry.id   28a00f9e47315aee3ae774648d0de867
#
_cell.length_a   1.000
_cell.length_b   1.000
_cell.length_c   1.000
_cell.angle_alpha   90.00
_cell.angle_beta   90.00
_cell.angle_gamma   90.00
#
_symmetry.space_group_name_H-M   'P 1'
#
loop_
_entity.id
_entity.type
_entity.pdbx_description
1 polymer ?
#
loop_
_entity_poly.entity_id
_entity_poly.type
_entity_poly.pdbx_seq_one_letter_code
_entity_poly.pdbx_strand_id
1 'polypeptide(L)'
;ASNGQGDVSDAQIESQIQWMNDYFNEHLIFFTLDSINRVENDTWFEDWDPDNGGYDITGMQALSYDPYHYLNIYTASLNDPGSNYITGGYTYLPFNMPEGHYQQGFTLDYRSLPGGAYNWPKAAVHEAGHYFGLLHTFETNCNSPDDAVDDTPRNHSDYLHTCNPNLDSCPDDPGNDPVHNHMTYSGDSCPDHFTIGQEDRMHAIIAQHHPSLLDNNFNYPDLYVAELNYQLDTDGDGVFNPGE
;
A
#
# COMPACT_ATOMS: atom_id res chain seq x y z
N ALA A 1 21.33 -7.35 6.57
CA ALA A 1 22.65 -6.81 6.92
C ALA A 1 23.63 -7.92 7.29
N SER A 2 24.93 -7.65 7.21
CA SER A 2 25.99 -8.62 7.51
C SER A 2 25.99 -9.13 8.97
N ASN A 3 25.34 -8.39 9.87
CA ASN A 3 25.14 -8.76 11.28
C ASN A 3 23.88 -9.62 11.51
N GLY A 4 23.16 -10.00 10.47
CA GLY A 4 21.91 -10.76 10.52
C GLY A 4 20.64 -9.94 10.75
N GLN A 5 20.73 -8.61 10.89
CA GLN A 5 19.53 -7.77 10.94
C GLN A 5 18.82 -7.78 9.57
N GLY A 6 17.48 -7.75 9.60
CA GLY A 6 16.68 -7.80 8.40
C GLY A 6 16.59 -9.17 7.74
N ASP A 7 17.19 -10.21 8.28
CA ASP A 7 17.02 -11.59 7.82
C ASP A 7 15.68 -12.15 8.34
N VAL A 8 14.58 -11.69 7.73
CA VAL A 8 13.22 -12.15 8.08
C VAL A 8 13.03 -13.58 7.57
N SER A 9 12.37 -14.42 8.36
CA SER A 9 12.14 -15.82 8.00
C SER A 9 11.08 -15.96 6.86
N ASP A 10 11.15 -17.05 6.10
CA ASP A 10 10.12 -17.38 5.11
C ASP A 10 8.72 -17.40 5.72
N ALA A 11 8.59 -17.97 6.93
CA ALA A 11 7.31 -18.03 7.64
C ALA A 11 6.74 -16.63 7.98
N GLN A 12 7.58 -15.63 8.26
CA GLN A 12 7.13 -14.25 8.46
C GLN A 12 6.65 -13.63 7.14
N ILE A 13 7.36 -13.90 6.04
CA ILE A 13 6.98 -13.43 4.70
C ILE A 13 5.65 -14.07 4.27
N GLU A 14 5.52 -15.39 4.38
CA GLU A 14 4.28 -16.12 4.08
C GLU A 14 3.10 -15.61 4.93
N SER A 15 3.34 -15.36 6.22
CA SER A 15 2.35 -14.78 7.11
C SER A 15 1.95 -13.36 6.68
N GLN A 16 2.90 -12.55 6.17
CA GLN A 16 2.59 -11.21 5.66
C GLN A 16 1.69 -11.28 4.41
N ILE A 17 1.97 -12.19 3.48
CA ILE A 17 1.11 -12.41 2.31
C ILE A 17 -0.30 -12.85 2.75
N GLN A 18 -0.41 -13.70 3.77
CA GLN A 18 -1.70 -14.09 4.32
C GLN A 18 -2.47 -12.90 4.89
N TRP A 19 -1.79 -12.01 5.66
CA TRP A 19 -2.41 -10.78 6.16
C TRP A 19 -2.94 -9.89 5.03
N MET A 20 -2.19 -9.73 3.94
CA MET A 20 -2.67 -9.00 2.77
C MET A 20 -3.92 -9.66 2.16
N ASN A 21 -3.91 -10.97 1.98
CA ASN A 21 -5.04 -11.71 1.45
C ASN A 21 -6.27 -11.63 2.36
N ASP A 22 -6.11 -11.60 3.68
CA ASP A 22 -7.24 -11.51 4.63
C ASP A 22 -8.08 -10.24 4.43
N TYR A 23 -7.46 -9.15 3.89
CA TYR A 23 -8.14 -7.88 3.67
C TYR A 23 -8.41 -7.55 2.19
N PHE A 24 -7.69 -8.17 1.25
CA PHE A 24 -7.87 -7.88 -0.17
C PHE A 24 -8.75 -8.91 -0.90
N ASN A 25 -8.89 -10.13 -0.38
CA ASN A 25 -9.68 -11.18 -1.04
C ASN A 25 -11.16 -10.80 -1.22
N GLU A 26 -11.74 -10.07 -0.29
CA GLU A 26 -13.13 -9.58 -0.40
C GLU A 26 -13.30 -8.56 -1.54
N HIS A 27 -12.18 -7.90 -1.93
CA HIS A 27 -12.11 -6.95 -3.03
C HIS A 27 -11.61 -7.60 -4.33
N LEU A 28 -11.62 -8.94 -4.43
CA LEU A 28 -11.20 -9.72 -5.60
C LEU A 28 -9.74 -9.48 -6.02
N ILE A 29 -8.89 -9.08 -5.09
CA ILE A 29 -7.43 -8.96 -5.26
C ILE A 29 -6.77 -10.05 -4.41
N PHE A 30 -5.90 -10.85 -5.04
CA PHE A 30 -5.27 -12.01 -4.39
C PHE A 30 -3.75 -11.93 -4.57
N PHE A 31 -3.02 -12.26 -3.53
CA PHE A 31 -1.56 -12.29 -3.54
C PHE A 31 -1.05 -13.71 -3.40
N THR A 32 -0.14 -14.08 -4.28
CA THR A 32 0.59 -15.36 -4.21
C THR A 32 2.08 -15.05 -4.14
N LEU A 33 2.78 -15.67 -3.20
CA LEU A 33 4.23 -15.55 -3.09
C LEU A 33 4.89 -16.36 -4.22
N ASP A 34 5.56 -15.66 -5.15
CA ASP A 34 6.29 -16.30 -6.24
C ASP A 34 7.71 -16.69 -5.79
N SER A 35 8.47 -15.72 -5.32
CA SER A 35 9.87 -15.93 -4.96
C SER A 35 10.34 -15.00 -3.84
N ILE A 36 11.39 -15.41 -3.14
CA ILE A 36 12.08 -14.64 -2.12
C ILE A 36 13.52 -14.42 -2.57
N ASN A 37 13.90 -13.15 -2.76
CA ASN A 37 15.27 -12.77 -3.05
C ASN A 37 15.96 -12.21 -1.79
N ARG A 38 17.06 -12.82 -1.35
CA ARG A 38 17.83 -12.41 -0.17
C ARG A 38 19.15 -11.79 -0.58
N VAL A 39 19.33 -10.52 -0.21
CA VAL A 39 20.53 -9.76 -0.58
C VAL A 39 21.21 -9.26 0.69
N GLU A 40 22.51 -9.50 0.83
CA GLU A 40 23.35 -8.93 1.88
C GLU A 40 24.00 -7.64 1.36
N ASN A 41 23.51 -6.49 1.85
CA ASN A 41 24.05 -5.18 1.54
C ASN A 41 23.74 -4.23 2.70
N ASP A 42 24.72 -3.94 3.53
CA ASP A 42 24.56 -3.13 4.73
C ASP A 42 24.12 -1.70 4.39
N THR A 43 24.70 -1.12 3.32
CA THR A 43 24.37 0.24 2.90
C THR A 43 22.92 0.34 2.46
N TRP A 44 22.46 -0.56 1.61
CA TRP A 44 21.05 -0.54 1.20
C TRP A 44 20.12 -0.81 2.37
N PHE A 45 20.50 -1.71 3.27
CA PHE A 45 19.66 -2.06 4.41
C PHE A 45 19.50 -0.92 5.41
N GLU A 46 20.57 -0.16 5.69
CA GLU A 46 20.60 0.89 6.70
C GLU A 46 20.18 2.27 6.17
N ASP A 47 20.46 2.55 4.90
CA ASP A 47 20.24 3.84 4.25
C ASP A 47 19.16 3.76 3.14
N TRP A 48 18.19 2.88 3.28
CA TRP A 48 17.04 2.78 2.38
C TRP A 48 16.04 3.90 2.73
N ASP A 49 16.25 5.09 2.14
CA ASP A 49 15.54 6.30 2.51
C ASP A 49 15.10 7.07 1.25
N PRO A 50 13.77 7.25 1.03
CA PRO A 50 13.25 8.00 -0.11
C PRO A 50 13.47 9.52 -0.01
N ASP A 51 13.61 10.06 1.21
CA ASP A 51 13.54 11.51 1.45
C ASP A 51 14.91 12.21 1.41
N ASN A 52 15.98 11.51 1.76
CA ASN A 52 17.32 12.10 1.93
C ASN A 52 18.34 11.70 0.86
N GLY A 53 17.85 11.25 -0.32
CA GLY A 53 18.73 10.75 -1.40
C GLY A 53 19.43 9.45 -1.02
N GLY A 54 18.73 8.62 -0.25
CA GLY A 54 19.16 7.31 0.17
C GLY A 54 19.28 6.30 -0.97
N TYR A 55 19.48 5.05 -0.63
CA TYR A 55 19.78 4.00 -1.59
C TYR A 55 18.56 3.22 -2.07
N ASP A 56 17.34 3.63 -1.71
CA ASP A 56 16.09 2.97 -2.12
C ASP A 56 15.96 2.89 -3.65
N ILE A 57 16.17 4.00 -4.36
CA ILE A 57 16.10 4.07 -5.83
C ILE A 57 17.12 3.13 -6.49
N THR A 58 18.36 3.13 -6.01
CA THR A 58 19.40 2.26 -6.55
C THR A 58 19.17 0.79 -6.20
N GLY A 59 18.64 0.54 -5.01
CA GLY A 59 18.24 -0.79 -4.56
C GLY A 59 17.07 -1.32 -5.38
N MET A 60 16.00 -0.56 -5.53
CA MET A 60 14.85 -0.94 -6.37
C MET A 60 15.29 -1.17 -7.82
N GLN A 61 16.11 -0.28 -8.39
CA GLN A 61 16.63 -0.45 -9.75
C GLN A 61 17.44 -1.74 -9.95
N ALA A 62 18.15 -2.18 -8.91
CA ALA A 62 18.98 -3.38 -8.95
C ALA A 62 18.20 -4.67 -8.65
N LEU A 63 17.15 -4.59 -7.85
CA LEU A 63 16.44 -5.73 -7.28
C LEU A 63 15.06 -5.97 -7.88
N SER A 64 14.47 -4.97 -8.54
CA SER A 64 13.14 -5.09 -9.14
C SER A 64 13.10 -6.26 -10.13
N TYR A 65 12.15 -7.15 -9.94
CA TYR A 65 11.92 -8.32 -10.76
C TYR A 65 10.61 -8.15 -11.52
N ASP A 66 10.68 -8.03 -12.83
CA ASP A 66 9.56 -7.92 -13.77
C ASP A 66 8.33 -7.16 -13.21
N PRO A 67 8.42 -5.84 -13.01
CA PRO A 67 7.34 -5.07 -12.39
C PRO A 67 6.09 -4.91 -13.29
N TYR A 68 6.10 -5.49 -14.50
CA TYR A 68 4.89 -5.64 -15.30
C TYR A 68 3.95 -6.72 -14.76
N HIS A 69 4.52 -7.80 -14.19
CA HIS A 69 3.74 -8.98 -13.82
C HIS A 69 3.83 -9.33 -12.33
N TYR A 70 4.73 -8.67 -11.59
CA TYR A 70 4.93 -8.94 -10.16
C TYR A 70 4.91 -7.67 -9.33
N LEU A 71 4.16 -7.72 -8.24
CA LEU A 71 4.31 -6.75 -7.16
C LEU A 71 5.64 -7.03 -6.43
N ASN A 72 6.55 -6.06 -6.46
CA ASN A 72 7.82 -6.14 -5.73
C ASN A 72 7.66 -5.55 -4.33
N ILE A 73 7.93 -6.36 -3.31
CA ILE A 73 7.91 -5.94 -1.90
C ILE A 73 9.32 -6.01 -1.35
N TYR A 74 9.83 -4.88 -0.87
CA TYR A 74 11.16 -4.77 -0.29
C TYR A 74 11.07 -4.70 1.23
N THR A 75 12.11 -5.17 1.93
CA THR A 75 12.25 -5.00 3.37
C THR A 75 13.61 -4.42 3.70
N ALA A 76 13.63 -3.34 4.48
CA ALA A 76 14.85 -2.65 4.89
C ALA A 76 14.67 -2.06 6.30
N SER A 77 15.65 -1.36 6.82
CA SER A 77 15.53 -0.54 8.01
C SER A 77 15.15 0.88 7.59
N LEU A 78 13.90 1.28 7.84
CA LEU A 78 13.35 2.56 7.39
C LEU A 78 13.49 3.68 8.44
N ASN A 79 13.94 3.37 9.64
CA ASN A 79 13.94 4.34 10.72
C ASN A 79 15.34 4.91 10.94
N ASP A 80 15.48 6.19 10.72
CA ASP A 80 16.66 6.97 11.07
C ASP A 80 16.89 6.92 12.59
N PRO A 81 18.11 6.56 13.06
CA PRO A 81 18.49 6.60 14.45
C PRO A 81 18.50 8.01 15.04
N GLY A 82 17.46 8.68 15.13
CA GLY A 82 17.29 10.08 15.60
C GLY A 82 15.93 10.65 15.28
N SER A 83 15.18 9.98 14.43
CA SER A 83 13.80 10.34 14.15
C SER A 83 12.89 9.98 15.32
N ASN A 84 11.95 10.88 15.63
CA ASN A 84 10.86 10.60 16.56
C ASN A 84 9.68 9.88 15.89
N TYR A 85 9.76 9.68 14.58
CA TYR A 85 8.73 9.00 13.79
C TYR A 85 9.21 7.60 13.41
N ILE A 86 8.29 6.66 13.46
CA ILE A 86 8.51 5.28 13.04
C ILE A 86 7.74 5.08 11.74
N THR A 87 8.46 4.80 10.67
CA THR A 87 7.90 4.49 9.34
C THR A 87 7.71 2.99 9.24
N GLY A 88 6.48 2.54 9.05
CA GLY A 88 6.13 1.12 8.88
C GLY A 88 6.38 0.60 7.47
N GLY A 89 6.20 1.48 6.49
CA GLY A 89 6.38 1.24 5.06
C GLY A 89 6.22 2.52 4.27
N TYR A 90 6.45 2.44 2.96
CA TYR A 90 6.09 3.49 2.01
C TYR A 90 5.96 2.92 0.58
N THR A 91 5.20 3.64 -0.25
CA THR A 91 4.90 3.29 -1.64
C THR A 91 5.05 4.50 -2.56
N TYR A 92 5.61 4.30 -3.73
CA TYR A 92 5.52 5.27 -4.82
C TYR A 92 4.20 5.08 -5.57
N LEU A 93 3.37 6.12 -5.63
CA LEU A 93 2.05 6.05 -6.25
C LEU A 93 2.14 5.70 -7.75
N PRO A 94 1.26 4.82 -8.27
CA PRO A 94 1.40 4.24 -9.61
C PRO A 94 1.29 5.28 -10.75
N PHE A 95 0.52 6.33 -10.57
CA PHE A 95 0.33 7.38 -11.58
C PHE A 95 1.53 8.35 -11.72
N ASN A 96 2.55 8.23 -10.87
CA ASN A 96 3.76 9.05 -10.96
C ASN A 96 4.82 8.45 -11.92
N MET A 97 4.59 7.25 -12.46
CA MET A 97 5.55 6.53 -13.30
C MET A 97 4.84 5.62 -14.30
N PRO A 98 5.49 5.28 -15.44
CA PRO A 98 4.92 4.33 -16.38
C PRO A 98 4.88 2.92 -15.79
N GLU A 99 3.96 2.08 -16.31
CA GLU A 99 3.92 0.66 -15.99
C GLU A 99 5.28 -0.01 -16.24
N GLY A 100 5.62 -0.94 -15.38
CA GLY A 100 6.90 -1.66 -15.46
C GLY A 100 8.09 -0.86 -14.95
N HIS A 101 7.89 0.31 -14.36
CA HIS A 101 8.98 1.05 -13.74
C HIS A 101 9.48 0.34 -12.46
N TYR A 102 10.78 0.33 -12.24
CA TYR A 102 11.40 -0.38 -11.11
C TYR A 102 10.95 0.12 -9.71
N GLN A 103 10.36 1.30 -9.61
CA GLN A 103 9.79 1.82 -8.38
C GLN A 103 8.34 1.35 -8.13
N GLN A 104 7.74 0.61 -9.08
CA GLN A 104 6.44 -0.02 -8.85
C GLN A 104 6.58 -1.19 -7.88
N GLY A 105 6.04 -0.98 -6.70
CA GLY A 105 6.17 -1.84 -5.54
C GLY A 105 6.16 -0.99 -4.26
N PHE A 106 6.40 -1.62 -3.12
CA PHE A 106 6.50 -0.90 -1.87
C PHE A 106 7.58 -1.47 -0.94
N THR A 107 7.99 -0.67 0.02
CA THR A 107 8.96 -1.07 1.03
C THR A 107 8.31 -1.12 2.41
N LEU A 108 8.67 -2.12 3.20
CA LEU A 108 8.30 -2.25 4.61
C LEU A 108 9.55 -2.15 5.49
N ASP A 109 9.39 -1.55 6.64
CA ASP A 109 10.37 -1.79 7.70
C ASP A 109 10.33 -3.27 8.08
N TYR A 110 11.47 -3.93 8.10
CA TYR A 110 11.55 -5.37 8.40
C TYR A 110 10.95 -5.74 9.77
N ARG A 111 10.91 -4.78 10.71
CA ARG A 111 10.32 -4.93 12.06
C ARG A 111 8.80 -4.90 12.05
N SER A 112 8.19 -4.39 10.98
CA SER A 112 6.73 -4.32 10.83
C SER A 112 6.11 -5.67 10.46
N LEU A 113 6.87 -6.59 9.87
CA LEU A 113 6.37 -7.90 9.50
C LEU A 113 5.81 -8.69 10.71
N PRO A 114 4.90 -9.65 10.51
CA PRO A 114 4.36 -10.49 11.57
C PRO A 114 5.46 -11.12 12.43
N GLY A 115 5.36 -10.95 13.75
CA GLY A 115 6.38 -11.42 14.70
C GLY A 115 7.66 -10.58 14.74
N GLY A 116 7.75 -9.52 13.97
CA GLY A 116 8.82 -8.52 14.08
C GLY A 116 8.69 -7.64 15.34
N ALA A 117 9.66 -6.77 15.56
CA ALA A 117 9.71 -5.97 16.80
C ALA A 117 8.57 -4.94 16.91
N TYR A 118 8.06 -4.42 15.78
CA TYR A 118 6.88 -3.57 15.76
C TYR A 118 5.60 -4.39 15.59
N ASN A 119 5.66 -5.47 14.80
CA ASN A 119 4.55 -6.37 14.54
C ASN A 119 3.30 -5.60 14.03
N TRP A 120 3.47 -4.86 12.94
CA TRP A 120 2.44 -4.07 12.26
C TRP A 120 2.09 -4.65 10.88
N PRO A 121 1.50 -5.84 10.81
CA PRO A 121 1.24 -6.52 9.53
C PRO A 121 0.31 -5.74 8.60
N LYS A 122 -0.56 -4.85 9.14
CA LYS A 122 -1.44 -4.01 8.34
C LYS A 122 -0.72 -2.84 7.66
N ALA A 123 0.54 -2.56 8.01
CA ALA A 123 1.35 -1.64 7.23
C ALA A 123 1.45 -2.11 5.76
N ALA A 124 1.65 -3.41 5.51
CA ALA A 124 1.65 -3.94 4.14
C ALA A 124 0.28 -3.83 3.44
N VAL A 125 -0.82 -3.92 4.18
CA VAL A 125 -2.18 -3.71 3.63
C VAL A 125 -2.34 -2.25 3.22
N HIS A 126 -1.89 -1.31 4.04
CA HIS A 126 -1.87 0.13 3.75
C HIS A 126 -1.03 0.44 2.51
N GLU A 127 0.22 -0.05 2.46
CA GLU A 127 1.12 0.18 1.32
C GLU A 127 0.61 -0.45 0.02
N ALA A 128 -0.03 -1.62 0.10
CA ALA A 128 -0.68 -2.22 -1.06
C ALA A 128 -1.88 -1.38 -1.54
N GLY A 129 -2.63 -0.74 -0.63
CA GLY A 129 -3.64 0.24 -0.99
C GLY A 129 -3.06 1.39 -1.83
N HIS A 130 -1.92 1.94 -1.43
CA HIS A 130 -1.20 2.95 -2.21
C HIS A 130 -0.68 2.42 -3.55
N TYR A 131 -0.18 1.17 -3.58
CA TYR A 131 0.23 0.54 -4.83
C TYR A 131 -0.92 0.44 -5.83
N PHE A 132 -2.13 0.23 -5.35
CA PHE A 132 -3.36 0.26 -6.16
C PHE A 132 -4.00 1.65 -6.24
N GLY A 133 -3.28 2.70 -5.91
CA GLY A 133 -3.64 4.09 -6.16
C GLY A 133 -4.56 4.76 -5.15
N LEU A 134 -4.79 4.13 -3.99
CA LEU A 134 -5.51 4.80 -2.90
C LEU A 134 -4.64 5.90 -2.28
N LEU A 135 -5.27 6.98 -1.87
CA LEU A 135 -4.66 8.07 -1.12
C LEU A 135 -5.02 7.95 0.38
N HIS A 136 -4.36 8.73 1.22
CA HIS A 136 -4.76 8.81 2.62
C HIS A 136 -6.13 9.48 2.74
N THR A 137 -6.97 9.00 3.65
CA THR A 137 -8.28 9.62 3.93
C THR A 137 -8.18 11.06 4.42
N PHE A 138 -6.99 11.46 4.92
CA PHE A 138 -6.65 12.81 5.40
C PHE A 138 -5.79 13.60 4.41
N GLU A 139 -5.75 13.23 3.13
CA GLU A 139 -4.81 13.78 2.11
C GLU A 139 -4.82 15.29 2.05
N THR A 140 -5.99 15.91 2.07
CA THR A 140 -6.15 17.36 2.07
C THR A 140 -6.82 17.89 3.35
N ASN A 141 -6.81 17.10 4.41
CA ASN A 141 -7.58 17.37 5.62
C ASN A 141 -9.08 17.55 5.29
N CYS A 142 -9.75 18.54 5.87
CA CYS A 142 -11.16 18.81 5.61
C CYS A 142 -11.43 19.62 4.33
N ASN A 143 -10.49 19.66 3.36
CA ASN A 143 -10.65 20.42 2.13
C ASN A 143 -10.97 19.52 0.93
N SER A 144 -11.49 20.11 -0.15
CA SER A 144 -11.69 19.45 -1.44
C SER A 144 -10.59 19.87 -2.42
N PRO A 145 -10.10 18.98 -3.32
CA PRO A 145 -10.44 17.55 -3.37
C PRO A 145 -9.86 16.79 -2.17
N ASP A 146 -10.42 15.61 -1.88
CA ASP A 146 -9.96 14.73 -0.82
C ASP A 146 -9.12 13.55 -1.36
N ASP A 147 -9.36 12.35 -0.86
CA ASP A 147 -8.66 11.12 -1.30
C ASP A 147 -9.16 10.56 -2.65
N ALA A 148 -10.06 11.31 -3.32
CA ALA A 148 -10.70 10.93 -4.58
C ALA A 148 -11.55 9.64 -4.49
N VAL A 149 -12.24 9.47 -3.34
CA VAL A 149 -13.22 8.40 -3.07
C VAL A 149 -14.41 8.98 -2.32
N ASP A 150 -15.61 8.92 -2.91
CA ASP A 150 -16.79 9.62 -2.39
C ASP A 150 -17.37 9.04 -1.08
N ASP A 151 -17.10 7.77 -0.77
CA ASP A 151 -17.65 7.07 0.39
C ASP A 151 -16.69 6.98 1.58
N THR A 152 -15.53 7.61 1.51
CA THR A 152 -14.62 7.82 2.64
C THR A 152 -14.89 9.17 3.28
N PRO A 153 -15.31 9.25 4.56
CA PRO A 153 -15.42 10.52 5.27
C PRO A 153 -14.06 11.22 5.38
N ARG A 154 -14.04 12.53 5.18
CA ARG A 154 -12.83 13.33 5.38
C ARG A 154 -12.41 13.35 6.83
N ASN A 155 -11.11 13.37 7.09
CA ASN A 155 -10.56 13.56 8.41
C ASN A 155 -9.29 14.42 8.40
N HIS A 156 -8.92 14.95 9.54
CA HIS A 156 -7.81 15.89 9.67
C HIS A 156 -6.58 15.22 10.26
N SER A 157 -5.41 15.47 9.66
CA SER A 157 -4.13 14.86 10.05
C SER A 157 -3.68 15.13 11.49
N ASP A 158 -4.21 16.18 12.15
CA ASP A 158 -3.92 16.46 13.57
C ASP A 158 -4.59 15.49 14.55
N TYR A 159 -5.54 14.68 14.09
CA TYR A 159 -6.35 13.77 14.91
C TYR A 159 -6.13 12.29 14.62
N LEU A 160 -5.00 11.94 14.02
CA LEU A 160 -4.60 10.56 13.73
C LEU A 160 -4.20 9.78 15.00
N HIS A 161 -3.87 8.50 14.82
CA HIS A 161 -3.43 7.58 15.89
C HIS A 161 -4.45 7.31 17.00
N THR A 162 -5.74 7.31 16.66
CA THR A 162 -6.84 6.99 17.55
C THR A 162 -7.76 5.93 16.96
N CYS A 163 -8.40 5.14 17.83
CA CYS A 163 -9.44 4.17 17.45
C CYS A 163 -10.84 4.64 17.92
N ASN A 164 -11.03 5.93 18.16
CA ASN A 164 -12.31 6.44 18.63
C ASN A 164 -13.32 6.58 17.46
N PRO A 165 -14.31 5.69 17.31
CA PRO A 165 -15.24 5.71 16.19
C PRO A 165 -16.23 6.88 16.22
N ASN A 166 -16.23 7.68 17.30
CA ASN A 166 -17.08 8.87 17.43
C ASN A 166 -16.28 10.16 17.20
N LEU A 167 -15.02 10.06 16.77
CA LEU A 167 -14.24 11.23 16.39
C LEU A 167 -14.81 11.80 15.09
N ASP A 168 -14.97 13.11 15.05
CA ASP A 168 -15.35 13.89 13.88
C ASP A 168 -14.47 15.14 13.87
N SER A 169 -13.40 15.08 13.10
CA SER A 169 -12.44 16.16 12.95
C SER A 169 -12.80 17.15 11.84
N CYS A 170 -13.79 16.79 10.99
CA CYS A 170 -14.31 17.60 9.90
C CYS A 170 -15.84 17.83 10.01
N PRO A 171 -16.33 18.49 11.06
CA PRO A 171 -17.76 18.54 11.41
C PRO A 171 -18.65 19.25 10.39
N ASP A 172 -18.09 19.93 9.39
CA ASP A 172 -18.83 20.53 8.28
C ASP A 172 -19.06 19.54 7.12
N ASP A 173 -18.41 18.39 7.14
CA ASP A 173 -18.56 17.28 6.20
C ASP A 173 -19.34 16.10 6.83
N PRO A 174 -20.03 15.27 6.04
CA PRO A 174 -20.80 14.17 6.61
C PRO A 174 -19.93 13.01 7.05
N GLY A 175 -20.22 12.47 8.23
CA GLY A 175 -19.60 11.24 8.77
C GLY A 175 -18.58 11.50 9.86
N ASN A 176 -18.25 10.46 10.61
CA ASN A 176 -17.15 10.48 11.58
C ASN A 176 -15.85 10.10 10.87
N ASP A 177 -14.70 10.40 11.49
CA ASP A 177 -13.39 10.03 10.98
C ASP A 177 -13.31 8.52 10.70
N PRO A 178 -12.78 8.08 9.55
CA PRO A 178 -12.77 6.67 9.15
C PRO A 178 -11.65 5.89 9.84
N VAL A 179 -11.67 5.86 11.19
CA VAL A 179 -10.59 5.28 12.03
C VAL A 179 -10.38 3.78 11.81
N HIS A 180 -11.32 3.09 11.19
CA HIS A 180 -11.24 1.67 10.83
C HIS A 180 -10.81 1.43 9.38
N ASN A 181 -10.62 2.48 8.58
CA ASN A 181 -10.17 2.36 7.19
C ASN A 181 -8.65 2.10 7.13
N HIS A 182 -8.22 1.24 6.21
CA HIS A 182 -6.80 0.93 6.04
C HIS A 182 -5.96 2.12 5.57
N MET A 183 -6.57 3.14 4.93
CA MET A 183 -5.85 4.31 4.41
C MET A 183 -5.75 5.47 5.41
N THR A 184 -6.10 5.26 6.67
CA THR A 184 -5.86 6.23 7.75
C THR A 184 -4.72 5.78 8.68
N TYR A 185 -4.19 6.70 9.49
CA TYR A 185 -3.17 6.39 10.51
C TYR A 185 -3.80 6.22 11.88
N SER A 186 -4.53 5.15 12.10
CA SER A 186 -5.19 4.86 13.39
C SER A 186 -4.46 3.84 14.27
N GLY A 187 -3.33 3.34 13.84
CA GLY A 187 -2.58 2.27 14.51
C GLY A 187 -3.06 0.88 14.11
N ASP A 188 -2.15 -0.08 14.07
CA ASP A 188 -2.33 -1.38 13.42
C ASP A 188 -3.50 -2.24 13.95
N SER A 189 -3.96 -1.99 15.17
CA SER A 189 -5.08 -2.73 15.76
C SER A 189 -6.47 -2.25 15.31
N CYS A 190 -6.58 -1.05 14.71
CA CYS A 190 -7.86 -0.41 14.42
C CYS A 190 -8.38 -0.67 13.00
N PRO A 191 -7.59 -0.50 11.91
CA PRO A 191 -8.07 -0.66 10.56
C PRO A 191 -8.57 -2.09 10.32
N ASP A 192 -9.70 -2.23 9.64
CA ASP A 192 -10.30 -3.54 9.37
C ASP A 192 -11.00 -3.64 8.00
N HIS A 193 -11.07 -2.54 7.22
CA HIS A 193 -11.72 -2.56 5.91
C HIS A 193 -11.22 -1.48 4.95
N PHE A 194 -11.52 -1.69 3.67
CA PHE A 194 -11.63 -0.68 2.63
C PHE A 194 -13.11 -0.43 2.32
N THR A 195 -13.44 0.73 1.74
CA THR A 195 -14.79 1.02 1.28
C THR A 195 -15.03 0.44 -0.12
N ILE A 196 -16.30 0.43 -0.58
CA ILE A 196 -16.64 0.02 -1.95
C ILE A 196 -16.04 1.00 -2.97
N GLY A 197 -16.07 2.31 -2.69
CA GLY A 197 -15.43 3.29 -3.55
C GLY A 197 -13.91 3.12 -3.64
N GLN A 198 -13.26 2.72 -2.56
CA GLN A 198 -11.84 2.35 -2.60
C GLN A 198 -11.59 1.10 -3.44
N GLU A 199 -12.45 0.08 -3.36
CA GLU A 199 -12.39 -1.09 -4.24
C GLU A 199 -12.52 -0.70 -5.71
N ASP A 200 -13.52 0.09 -6.07
CA ASP A 200 -13.73 0.57 -7.43
C ASP A 200 -12.51 1.34 -7.94
N ARG A 201 -11.94 2.22 -7.11
CA ARG A 201 -10.72 2.95 -7.43
C ARG A 201 -9.52 2.03 -7.63
N MET A 202 -9.28 1.07 -6.74
CA MET A 202 -8.18 0.12 -6.89
C MET A 202 -8.26 -0.63 -8.21
N HIS A 203 -9.44 -1.14 -8.57
CA HIS A 203 -9.63 -1.85 -9.82
C HIS A 203 -9.42 -0.96 -11.05
N ALA A 204 -9.92 0.27 -11.03
CA ALA A 204 -9.71 1.22 -12.11
C ALA A 204 -8.21 1.56 -12.29
N ILE A 205 -7.49 1.77 -11.19
CA ILE A 205 -6.05 2.04 -11.22
C ILE A 205 -5.27 0.80 -11.70
N ILE A 206 -5.63 -0.41 -11.30
CA ILE A 206 -5.02 -1.64 -11.84
C ILE A 206 -5.20 -1.68 -13.36
N ALA A 207 -6.42 -1.46 -13.86
CA ALA A 207 -6.69 -1.49 -15.29
C ALA A 207 -5.94 -0.40 -16.08
N GLN A 208 -5.68 0.74 -15.48
CA GLN A 208 -5.04 1.89 -16.13
C GLN A 208 -3.51 1.90 -15.99
N HIS A 209 -2.97 1.52 -14.84
CA HIS A 209 -1.55 1.68 -14.50
C HIS A 209 -0.79 0.36 -14.33
N HIS A 210 -1.52 -0.75 -14.17
CA HIS A 210 -0.98 -2.10 -14.02
C HIS A 210 -1.71 -3.11 -14.93
N PRO A 211 -2.05 -2.77 -16.20
CA PRO A 211 -2.85 -3.66 -17.05
C PRO A 211 -2.19 -5.02 -17.28
N SER A 212 -0.87 -5.11 -17.22
CA SER A 212 -0.15 -6.38 -17.39
C SER A 212 -0.35 -7.36 -16.23
N LEU A 213 -0.75 -6.89 -15.04
CA LEU A 213 -1.16 -7.78 -13.95
C LEU A 213 -2.46 -8.54 -14.28
N LEU A 214 -3.25 -8.03 -15.24
CA LEU A 214 -4.49 -8.64 -15.71
C LEU A 214 -4.28 -9.58 -16.90
N ASP A 215 -3.05 -9.73 -17.42
CA ASP A 215 -2.77 -10.56 -18.60
C ASP A 215 -2.82 -12.06 -18.23
N ASN A 216 -3.99 -12.67 -18.53
CA ASN A 216 -4.28 -14.09 -18.33
C ASN A 216 -3.42 -15.06 -19.17
N ASN A 217 -2.46 -14.58 -19.97
CA ASN A 217 -1.52 -15.43 -20.70
C ASN A 217 -0.39 -15.99 -19.80
N PHE A 218 -0.21 -15.44 -18.61
CA PHE A 218 0.55 -16.09 -17.56
C PHE A 218 -0.27 -17.27 -17.01
N ASN A 219 0.28 -18.46 -17.17
CA ASN A 219 -0.35 -19.74 -16.83
C ASN A 219 -0.33 -19.99 -15.30
N TYR A 220 -0.77 -18.96 -14.51
CA TYR A 220 -0.96 -19.08 -13.08
C TYR A 220 -2.45 -19.33 -12.80
N PRO A 221 -2.80 -20.46 -12.17
CA PRO A 221 -4.20 -20.86 -11.95
C PRO A 221 -4.94 -19.95 -10.95
N ASP A 222 -4.29 -18.95 -10.34
CA ASP A 222 -4.78 -18.29 -9.15
C ASP A 222 -4.98 -16.75 -9.27
N LEU A 223 -4.74 -16.12 -10.43
CA LEU A 223 -5.11 -14.72 -10.63
C LEU A 223 -6.41 -14.64 -11.47
N TYR A 224 -7.54 -14.92 -10.84
CA TYR A 224 -8.85 -14.60 -11.41
C TYR A 224 -9.21 -13.18 -11.01
N VAL A 225 -8.99 -12.22 -11.91
CA VAL A 225 -9.78 -11.02 -11.90
C VAL A 225 -11.09 -11.37 -12.63
N ALA A 226 -12.19 -11.45 -11.90
CA ALA A 226 -13.51 -11.56 -12.52
C ALA A 226 -13.68 -10.45 -13.55
N GLU A 227 -14.35 -10.71 -14.68
CA GLU A 227 -14.56 -9.72 -15.74
C GLU A 227 -15.01 -8.38 -15.13
N LEU A 228 -14.09 -7.41 -15.12
CA LEU A 228 -14.35 -6.08 -14.61
C LEU A 228 -15.05 -5.30 -15.71
N ASN A 229 -16.36 -5.14 -15.61
CA ASN A 229 -17.13 -4.20 -16.41
C ASN A 229 -17.01 -2.80 -15.78
N TYR A 230 -15.81 -2.18 -15.85
CA TYR A 230 -15.62 -0.79 -15.41
C TYR A 230 -15.85 0.17 -16.55
N GLN A 231 -16.64 1.18 -16.27
CA GLN A 231 -16.61 2.41 -17.05
C GLN A 231 -15.40 3.22 -16.62
N LEU A 232 -14.54 3.55 -17.57
CA LEU A 232 -13.38 4.42 -17.37
C LEU A 232 -13.86 5.79 -16.89
N ASP A 233 -13.07 6.47 -16.07
CA ASP A 233 -13.17 7.90 -15.85
C ASP A 233 -13.17 8.60 -17.21
N THR A 234 -14.36 8.97 -17.68
CA THR A 234 -14.56 9.49 -19.04
C THR A 234 -14.48 11.00 -19.09
N ASP A 235 -14.56 11.69 -17.96
CA ASP A 235 -14.41 13.14 -17.87
C ASP A 235 -13.02 13.58 -17.40
N GLY A 236 -12.21 12.68 -16.88
CA GLY A 236 -10.80 12.90 -16.54
C GLY A 236 -10.61 13.70 -15.25
N ASP A 237 -11.60 13.72 -14.36
CA ASP A 237 -11.51 14.43 -13.08
C ASP A 237 -10.82 13.62 -11.97
N GLY A 238 -10.52 12.33 -12.23
CA GLY A 238 -9.86 11.42 -11.31
C GLY A 238 -10.78 10.80 -10.26
N VAL A 239 -12.09 11.05 -10.36
CA VAL A 239 -13.12 10.48 -9.51
C VAL A 239 -13.89 9.40 -10.27
N PHE A 240 -13.97 8.20 -9.71
CA PHE A 240 -14.70 7.09 -10.33
C PHE A 240 -16.10 7.05 -9.76
N ASN A 241 -17.09 7.53 -10.52
CA ASN A 241 -18.48 7.56 -10.09
C ASN A 241 -19.24 6.31 -10.58
N PRO A 242 -20.10 5.68 -9.78
CA PRO A 242 -20.93 4.57 -10.23
C PRO A 242 -21.88 5.00 -11.35
N GLY A 243 -21.59 4.57 -12.58
CA GLY A 243 -22.44 4.83 -13.74
C GLY A 243 -21.87 5.74 -14.83
N GLU A 244 -20.60 6.14 -14.74
CA GLU A 244 -19.85 6.77 -15.83
C GLU A 244 -19.33 5.76 -16.84
#